data_d83aad48b2d85d579ffbc36f39b2a5fc
#
_entry.id   d83aad48b2d85d579ffbc36f39b2a5fc
#
_cell.length_a   1.000
_cell.length_b   1.000
_cell.length_c   1.000
_cell.angle_alpha   90.00
_cell.angle_beta   90.00
_cell.angle_gamma   90.00
#
_symmetry.space_group_name_H-M   'P 1'
#
loop_
_entity.id
_entity.type
_entity.pdbx_description
1 polymer ?
#
loop_
_entity_poly.entity_id
_entity_poly.type
_entity_poly.pdbx_seq_one_letter_code
_entity_poly.pdbx_strand_id
1 'polypeptide(L)'
;MGKIGRGILGGVSGKVANVVGSRWKGIDYIRAKPQSVANPRTLLQVNQRTKFALVLRFLQPNLNFIKIGYKNYAVKKSQFNSAMSFILNNAIIGVSPDFEIDYSLALLSRGNLAGALNPVFDLTTPGQVQFSWDDNSTDGNALATD
;
A
#
# COMPACT_ATOMS: atom_id res chain seq x y z
N MET A 1 -23.74 0.45 -17.27
CA MET A 1 -24.71 -0.55 -17.79
C MET A 1 -24.44 -1.87 -17.11
N GLY A 2 -25.47 -2.55 -16.60
CA GLY A 2 -25.33 -3.87 -15.98
C GLY A 2 -25.20 -4.97 -17.05
N LYS A 3 -24.44 -6.01 -16.74
CA LYS A 3 -24.27 -7.19 -17.60
C LYS A 3 -24.78 -8.44 -16.88
N ILE A 4 -25.39 -9.33 -17.62
CA ILE A 4 -25.87 -10.64 -17.12
C ILE A 4 -25.07 -11.71 -17.89
N GLY A 5 -24.27 -12.52 -17.21
CA GLY A 5 -23.34 -13.45 -17.85
C GLY A 5 -23.97 -14.76 -18.33
N ARG A 6 -25.12 -15.18 -17.76
CA ARG A 6 -25.80 -16.46 -18.05
C ARG A 6 -27.31 -16.31 -18.16
N GLY A 7 -27.79 -15.28 -18.86
CA GLY A 7 -29.21 -14.99 -18.96
C GLY A 7 -29.86 -14.67 -17.62
N ILE A 8 -31.16 -14.87 -17.47
CA ILE A 8 -31.93 -14.52 -16.27
C ILE A 8 -31.51 -15.28 -15.00
N LEU A 9 -30.86 -16.43 -15.16
CA LEU A 9 -30.35 -17.28 -14.07
C LEU A 9 -28.89 -16.98 -13.70
N GLY A 10 -28.24 -16.03 -14.38
CA GLY A 10 -26.84 -15.64 -14.13
C GLY A 10 -26.71 -14.49 -13.16
N GLY A 11 -25.51 -14.36 -12.56
CA GLY A 11 -25.17 -13.23 -11.72
C GLY A 11 -25.23 -11.90 -12.49
N VAL A 12 -25.83 -10.88 -11.88
CA VAL A 12 -25.90 -9.53 -12.43
C VAL A 12 -24.65 -8.75 -11.99
N SER A 13 -23.90 -8.22 -12.94
CA SER A 13 -22.75 -7.37 -12.67
C SER A 13 -22.98 -5.96 -13.17
N GLY A 14 -22.73 -4.96 -12.33
CA GLY A 14 -22.87 -3.57 -12.65
C GLY A 14 -24.21 -2.95 -12.21
N LYS A 15 -24.52 -1.77 -12.76
CA LYS A 15 -25.67 -0.94 -12.32
C LYS A 15 -26.80 -1.02 -13.34
N VAL A 16 -28.01 -1.31 -12.83
CA VAL A 16 -29.26 -1.27 -13.58
C VAL A 16 -30.27 -0.45 -12.78
N ALA A 17 -30.59 0.73 -13.27
CA ALA A 17 -31.48 1.69 -12.59
C ALA A 17 -31.10 1.88 -11.10
N ASN A 18 -31.96 1.48 -10.19
CA ASN A 18 -31.79 1.58 -8.74
C ASN A 18 -31.13 0.35 -8.11
N VAL A 19 -30.63 -0.57 -8.93
CA VAL A 19 -30.08 -1.84 -8.47
C VAL A 19 -28.62 -1.95 -8.91
N VAL A 20 -27.77 -2.48 -8.03
CA VAL A 20 -26.35 -2.76 -8.29
C VAL A 20 -26.10 -4.24 -8.02
N GLY A 21 -25.71 -4.96 -9.08
CA GLY A 21 -25.20 -6.32 -8.97
C GLY A 21 -23.70 -6.31 -8.71
N SER A 22 -23.26 -7.11 -7.75
CA SER A 22 -21.86 -7.24 -7.36
C SER A 22 -21.56 -8.69 -6.99
N ARG A 23 -20.26 -9.04 -7.01
CA ARG A 23 -19.78 -10.34 -6.58
C ARG A 23 -18.73 -10.17 -5.49
N TRP A 24 -18.87 -10.92 -4.41
CA TRP A 24 -17.91 -10.92 -3.31
C TRP A 24 -17.64 -12.37 -2.86
N LYS A 25 -16.38 -12.74 -2.81
CA LYS A 25 -15.92 -14.10 -2.45
C LYS A 25 -16.64 -15.24 -3.20
N GLY A 26 -16.99 -15.01 -4.47
CA GLY A 26 -17.69 -16.00 -5.29
C GLY A 26 -19.21 -15.96 -5.21
N ILE A 27 -19.79 -15.17 -4.30
CA ILE A 27 -21.24 -15.03 -4.12
C ILE A 27 -21.72 -13.81 -4.90
N ASP A 28 -22.66 -14.03 -5.81
CA ASP A 28 -23.33 -12.95 -6.52
C ASP A 28 -24.47 -12.41 -5.66
N TYR A 29 -24.52 -11.08 -5.52
CA TYR A 29 -25.56 -10.42 -4.75
C TYR A 29 -26.04 -9.15 -5.45
N ILE A 30 -27.27 -8.77 -5.14
CA ILE A 30 -27.92 -7.57 -5.64
C ILE A 30 -28.24 -6.66 -4.45
N ARG A 31 -27.93 -5.38 -4.58
CA ARG A 31 -28.26 -4.38 -3.56
C ARG A 31 -28.97 -3.18 -4.18
N ALA A 32 -29.83 -2.54 -3.40
CA ALA A 32 -30.37 -1.25 -3.80
C ALA A 32 -29.24 -0.19 -3.84
N LYS A 33 -29.28 0.67 -4.85
CA LYS A 33 -28.40 1.84 -4.89
C LYS A 33 -28.91 2.87 -3.88
N PRO A 34 -28.09 3.34 -2.93
CA PRO A 34 -28.49 4.43 -2.06
C PRO A 34 -28.76 5.69 -2.90
N GLN A 35 -29.82 6.41 -2.60
CA GLN A 35 -30.16 7.67 -3.28
C GLN A 35 -29.15 8.77 -2.97
N SER A 36 -28.72 8.85 -1.73
CA SER A 36 -27.62 9.71 -1.31
C SER A 36 -26.70 8.96 -0.36
N VAL A 37 -25.42 9.27 -0.41
CA VAL A 37 -24.43 8.74 0.52
C VAL A 37 -23.93 9.92 1.33
N ALA A 38 -24.22 9.91 2.62
CA ALA A 38 -23.62 10.88 3.53
C ALA A 38 -22.08 10.65 3.54
N ASN A 39 -21.35 11.76 3.45
CA ASN A 39 -19.90 11.75 3.59
C ASN A 39 -19.52 12.46 4.90
N PRO A 40 -19.71 11.82 6.05
CA PRO A 40 -19.46 12.44 7.33
C PRO A 40 -17.97 12.80 7.44
N ARG A 41 -17.69 13.91 8.11
CA ARG A 41 -16.35 14.43 8.38
C ARG A 41 -16.06 14.40 9.87
N THR A 42 -16.27 13.25 10.50
CA THR A 42 -15.82 13.08 11.88
C THR A 42 -14.30 13.20 11.96
N LEU A 43 -13.79 13.63 13.09
CA LEU A 43 -12.34 13.78 13.31
C LEU A 43 -11.57 12.51 12.95
N LEU A 44 -12.07 11.35 13.37
CA LEU A 44 -11.43 10.05 13.07
C LEU A 44 -11.37 9.76 11.56
N GLN A 45 -12.43 10.10 10.82
CA GLN A 45 -12.46 9.91 9.37
C GLN A 45 -11.52 10.88 8.64
N VAL A 46 -11.46 12.12 9.09
CA VAL A 46 -10.53 13.12 8.54
C VAL A 46 -9.10 12.66 8.78
N ASN A 47 -8.77 12.25 9.99
CA ASN A 47 -7.45 11.74 10.36
C ASN A 47 -7.05 10.54 9.49
N GLN A 48 -7.96 9.58 9.31
CA GLN A 48 -7.67 8.41 8.46
C GLN A 48 -7.43 8.80 7.00
N ARG A 49 -8.19 9.76 6.47
CA ARG A 49 -7.97 10.27 5.11
C ARG A 49 -6.64 11.00 4.97
N THR A 50 -6.24 11.77 5.98
CA THR A 50 -4.94 12.47 6.00
C THR A 50 -3.78 11.48 6.00
N LYS A 51 -3.81 10.49 6.89
CA LYS A 51 -2.81 9.40 6.92
C LYS A 51 -2.73 8.67 5.58
N PHE A 52 -3.88 8.32 5.00
CA PHE A 52 -3.93 7.63 3.70
C PHE A 52 -3.34 8.48 2.58
N ALA A 53 -3.68 9.78 2.52
CA ALA A 53 -3.14 10.69 1.51
C ALA A 53 -1.63 10.89 1.65
N LEU A 54 -1.12 10.96 2.89
CA LEU A 54 0.30 11.06 3.18
C LEU A 54 1.07 9.86 2.63
N VAL A 55 0.63 8.65 3.00
CA VAL A 55 1.28 7.41 2.54
C VAL A 55 1.15 7.23 1.02
N LEU A 56 0.01 7.60 0.44
CA LEU A 56 -0.20 7.55 -1.01
C LEU A 56 0.84 8.41 -1.75
N ARG A 57 1.07 9.64 -1.31
CA ARG A 57 2.06 10.54 -1.89
C ARG A 57 3.47 9.98 -1.81
N PHE A 58 3.81 9.32 -0.72
CA PHE A 58 5.12 8.68 -0.53
C PHE A 58 5.31 7.47 -1.45
N LEU A 59 4.31 6.60 -1.56
CA LEU A 59 4.41 5.36 -2.33
C LEU A 59 4.28 5.56 -3.85
N GLN A 60 3.55 6.58 -4.29
CA GLN A 60 3.22 6.78 -5.70
C GLN A 60 4.45 6.92 -6.61
N PRO A 61 5.49 7.71 -6.28
CA PRO A 61 6.70 7.78 -7.08
C PRO A 61 7.53 6.50 -7.06
N ASN A 62 7.36 5.64 -6.05
CA ASN A 62 8.14 4.43 -5.81
C ASN A 62 7.46 3.13 -6.32
N LEU A 63 6.46 3.24 -7.20
CA LEU A 63 5.65 2.10 -7.68
C LEU A 63 6.48 0.95 -8.25
N ASN A 64 7.55 1.24 -8.98
CA ASN A 64 8.38 0.21 -9.62
C ASN A 64 9.14 -0.62 -8.58
N PHE A 65 9.70 0.02 -7.56
CA PHE A 65 10.35 -0.66 -6.44
C PHE A 65 9.35 -1.52 -5.64
N ILE A 66 8.17 -0.97 -5.37
CA ILE A 66 7.12 -1.66 -4.61
C ILE A 66 6.63 -2.92 -5.32
N LYS A 67 6.49 -2.90 -6.65
CA LYS A 67 6.09 -4.08 -7.44
C LYS A 67 7.03 -5.26 -7.25
N ILE A 68 8.33 -4.99 -7.11
CA ILE A 68 9.35 -6.00 -6.88
C ILE A 68 9.43 -6.33 -5.39
N GLY A 69 9.63 -5.33 -4.56
CA GLY A 69 9.91 -5.49 -3.13
C GLY A 69 8.77 -6.08 -2.29
N TYR A 70 7.51 -5.98 -2.78
CA TYR A 70 6.33 -6.56 -2.11
C TYR A 70 5.73 -7.75 -2.85
N LYS A 71 6.43 -8.32 -3.85
CA LYS A 71 5.91 -9.43 -4.66
C LYS A 71 5.43 -10.61 -3.81
N ASN A 72 6.23 -11.03 -2.86
CA ASN A 72 5.94 -12.19 -2.00
C ASN A 72 4.90 -11.91 -0.90
N TYR A 73 4.61 -10.63 -0.63
CA TYR A 73 3.66 -10.19 0.40
C TYR A 73 2.29 -9.78 -0.15
N ALA A 74 2.08 -9.93 -1.45
CA ALA A 74 0.86 -9.54 -2.15
C ALA A 74 -0.18 -10.67 -2.22
N VAL A 75 -0.44 -11.36 -1.10
CA VAL A 75 -1.43 -12.46 -1.06
C VAL A 75 -2.84 -11.88 -1.08
N LYS A 76 -3.61 -12.18 -2.14
CA LYS A 76 -5.00 -11.70 -2.37
C LYS A 76 -5.17 -10.17 -2.39
N LYS A 77 -4.09 -9.42 -2.56
CA LYS A 77 -4.06 -7.95 -2.69
C LYS A 77 -2.93 -7.54 -3.63
N SER A 78 -2.94 -6.30 -4.13
CA SER A 78 -1.83 -5.80 -4.92
C SER A 78 -0.59 -5.52 -4.06
N GLN A 79 0.60 -5.48 -4.65
CA GLN A 79 1.84 -5.12 -4.00
C GLN A 79 1.74 -3.72 -3.37
N PHE A 80 1.15 -2.78 -4.11
CA PHE A 80 0.90 -1.43 -3.63
C PHE A 80 0.02 -1.40 -2.37
N ASN A 81 -1.09 -2.16 -2.38
CA ASN A 81 -1.97 -2.24 -1.21
C ASN A 81 -1.28 -2.92 -0.02
N SER A 82 -0.34 -3.84 -0.28
CA SER A 82 0.47 -4.47 0.76
C SER A 82 1.43 -3.46 1.42
N ALA A 83 2.13 -2.66 0.61
CA ALA A 83 3.00 -1.59 1.08
C ALA A 83 2.22 -0.51 1.84
N MET A 84 1.09 -0.06 1.26
CA MET A 84 0.19 0.91 1.89
C MET A 84 -0.25 0.44 3.29
N SER A 85 -0.71 -0.80 3.40
CA SER A 85 -1.13 -1.39 4.67
C SER A 85 0.01 -1.46 5.68
N PHE A 86 1.22 -1.79 5.23
CA PHE A 86 2.38 -1.88 6.11
C PHE A 86 2.75 -0.50 6.68
N ILE A 87 2.90 0.51 5.84
CA ILE A 87 3.31 1.86 6.26
C ILE A 87 2.24 2.51 7.14
N LEU A 88 0.95 2.37 6.80
CA LEU A 88 -0.14 2.91 7.62
C LEU A 88 -0.15 2.36 9.05
N ASN A 89 0.26 1.11 9.24
CA ASN A 89 0.23 0.46 10.54
C ASN A 89 1.53 0.62 11.35
N ASN A 90 2.67 0.86 10.68
CA ASN A 90 3.98 0.79 11.34
C ASN A 90 4.80 2.08 11.26
N ALA A 91 4.59 2.91 10.24
CA ALA A 91 5.47 4.03 9.94
C ALA A 91 4.77 5.40 9.97
N ILE A 92 3.61 5.51 10.61
CA ILE A 92 2.93 6.79 10.83
C ILE A 92 3.13 7.24 12.26
N ILE A 93 3.70 8.41 12.42
CA ILE A 93 3.92 9.11 13.69
C ILE A 93 3.16 10.42 13.73
N GLY A 94 3.20 11.10 14.87
CA GLY A 94 2.53 12.38 15.07
C GLY A 94 1.07 12.24 15.50
N VAL A 95 0.46 13.38 15.77
CA VAL A 95 -0.94 13.51 16.20
C VAL A 95 -1.70 14.40 15.23
N SER A 96 -3.03 14.26 15.23
CA SER A 96 -3.89 15.08 14.38
C SER A 96 -3.71 16.59 14.64
N PRO A 97 -3.58 17.44 13.61
CA PRO A 97 -3.61 17.12 12.17
C PRO A 97 -2.24 16.74 11.56
N ASP A 98 -1.15 16.85 12.33
CA ASP A 98 0.23 16.79 11.86
C ASP A 98 0.79 15.36 11.93
N PHE A 99 0.39 14.55 10.94
CA PHE A 99 0.92 13.19 10.76
C PHE A 99 2.14 13.22 9.87
N GLU A 100 3.16 12.45 10.23
CA GLU A 100 4.41 12.31 9.48
C GLU A 100 4.75 10.84 9.23
N ILE A 101 5.63 10.60 8.27
CA ILE A 101 6.18 9.26 8.00
C ILE A 101 7.50 9.14 8.74
N ASP A 102 7.61 8.11 9.56
CA ASP A 102 8.90 7.67 10.09
C ASP A 102 9.63 6.89 9.00
N TYR A 103 10.63 7.52 8.40
CA TYR A 103 11.40 6.93 7.32
C TYR A 103 12.25 5.75 7.76
N SER A 104 12.56 5.62 9.04
CA SER A 104 13.30 4.47 9.58
C SER A 104 12.47 3.17 9.54
N LEU A 105 11.13 3.31 9.60
CA LEU A 105 10.17 2.21 9.56
C LEU A 105 9.42 2.09 8.22
N ALA A 106 9.62 3.05 7.31
CA ALA A 106 8.94 3.09 6.02
C ALA A 106 9.67 2.21 4.99
N LEU A 107 9.30 0.96 4.88
CA LEU A 107 9.93 0.00 3.98
C LEU A 107 9.35 0.11 2.55
N LEU A 108 10.23 0.26 1.55
CA LEU A 108 9.89 0.16 0.12
C LEU A 108 9.99 -1.27 -0.41
N SER A 109 10.69 -2.14 0.30
CA SER A 109 10.77 -3.58 0.03
C SER A 109 10.72 -4.37 1.34
N ARG A 110 10.32 -5.63 1.26
CA ARG A 110 10.31 -6.56 2.39
C ARG A 110 10.92 -7.89 1.96
N GLY A 111 11.79 -8.40 2.80
CA GLY A 111 12.48 -9.67 2.56
C GLY A 111 13.03 -10.22 3.88
N ASN A 112 13.70 -11.35 3.79
CA ASN A 112 14.39 -12.00 4.90
C ASN A 112 15.92 -11.83 4.81
N LEU A 113 16.39 -11.13 3.78
CA LEU A 113 17.81 -10.83 3.64
C LEU A 113 18.23 -9.83 4.72
N ALA A 114 19.41 -10.03 5.28
CA ALA A 114 20.02 -9.07 6.19
C ALA A 114 20.20 -7.72 5.48
N GLY A 115 19.86 -6.63 6.16
CA GLY A 115 20.07 -5.29 5.63
C GLY A 115 21.54 -4.87 5.69
N ALA A 116 21.89 -3.77 5.01
CA ALA A 116 23.23 -3.19 5.10
C ALA A 116 23.59 -2.87 6.56
N LEU A 117 24.79 -3.25 6.98
CA LEU A 117 25.31 -2.97 8.32
C LEU A 117 25.89 -1.54 8.34
N ASN A 118 25.54 -0.76 9.37
CA ASN A 118 26.01 0.62 9.57
C ASN A 118 25.95 1.50 8.29
N PRO A 119 24.80 1.61 7.62
CA PRO A 119 24.72 2.39 6.39
C PRO A 119 24.96 3.88 6.68
N VAL A 120 25.88 4.48 5.96
CA VAL A 120 26.21 5.90 6.02
C VAL A 120 25.98 6.54 4.65
N PHE A 121 25.49 7.75 4.62
CA PHE A 121 25.40 8.54 3.39
C PHE A 121 26.19 9.82 3.56
N ASP A 122 26.91 10.21 2.52
CA ASP A 122 27.71 11.43 2.46
C ASP A 122 27.21 12.33 1.34
N LEU A 123 27.02 13.61 1.66
CA LEU A 123 26.54 14.67 0.77
C LEU A 123 27.61 15.78 0.59
N THR A 124 28.88 15.55 0.97
CA THR A 124 29.93 16.56 0.93
C THR A 124 30.27 17.02 -0.49
N THR A 125 30.06 16.16 -1.49
CA THR A 125 30.31 16.51 -2.90
C THR A 125 29.02 17.04 -3.54
N PRO A 126 28.97 18.29 -4.03
CA PRO A 126 27.79 18.83 -4.67
C PRO A 126 27.30 18.00 -5.85
N GLY A 127 26.01 17.65 -5.86
CA GLY A 127 25.39 16.85 -6.93
C GLY A 127 25.66 15.35 -6.86
N GLN A 128 26.33 14.86 -5.82
CA GLN A 128 26.60 13.44 -5.60
C GLN A 128 26.12 13.02 -4.20
N VAL A 129 25.64 11.79 -4.11
CA VAL A 129 25.31 11.11 -2.84
C VAL A 129 26.14 9.84 -2.82
N GLN A 130 27.01 9.69 -1.83
CA GLN A 130 27.79 8.49 -1.63
C GLN A 130 27.16 7.66 -0.51
N PHE A 131 26.94 6.39 -0.78
CA PHE A 131 26.48 5.41 0.21
C PHE A 131 27.63 4.48 0.53
N SER A 132 27.84 4.22 1.82
CA SER A 132 28.79 3.23 2.31
C SER A 132 28.18 2.40 3.41
N TRP A 133 28.60 1.16 3.55
CA TRP A 133 28.14 0.22 4.59
C TRP A 133 29.26 -0.77 4.88
N ASP A 134 29.20 -1.40 6.04
CA ASP A 134 30.12 -2.46 6.43
C ASP A 134 29.70 -3.79 5.79
N ASP A 135 30.70 -4.62 5.44
CA ASP A 135 30.45 -5.94 4.90
C ASP A 135 29.83 -6.86 5.96
N ASN A 136 28.64 -7.35 5.68
CA ASN A 136 27.89 -8.31 6.50
C ASN A 136 27.53 -9.59 5.74
N SER A 137 28.29 -9.94 4.70
CA SER A 137 28.04 -11.09 3.83
C SER A 137 28.07 -12.44 4.56
N THR A 138 28.52 -12.48 5.83
CA THR A 138 28.52 -13.66 6.67
C THR A 138 27.41 -13.69 7.72
N ASP A 139 26.59 -12.62 7.80
CA ASP A 139 25.54 -12.49 8.79
C ASP A 139 24.22 -13.10 8.32
N GLY A 140 23.68 -14.02 9.14
CA GLY A 140 22.37 -14.61 8.90
C GLY A 140 22.27 -15.38 7.58
N ASN A 141 21.50 -14.87 6.64
CA ASN A 141 21.29 -15.43 5.30
C ASN A 141 21.91 -14.57 4.17
N ALA A 142 22.74 -13.61 4.53
CA ALA A 142 23.49 -12.81 3.54
C ALA A 142 24.61 -13.64 2.90
N LEU A 143 24.81 -13.45 1.61
CA LEU A 143 25.87 -14.08 0.83
C LEU A 143 26.76 -13.01 0.20
N ALA A 144 28.03 -13.33 -0.06
CA ALA A 144 28.97 -12.42 -0.70
C ALA A 144 28.55 -12.00 -2.13
N THR A 145 27.53 -12.65 -2.68
CA THR A 145 26.98 -12.38 -4.03
C THR A 145 25.66 -11.61 -4.01
N ASP A 146 25.17 -11.22 -2.83
CA ASP A 146 23.88 -10.53 -2.68
C ASP A 146 23.93 -9.03 -3.03
#